data_d1d72cb0c8709f0d55d781be6b4fed26
#
_entry.id   d1d72cb0c8709f0d55d781be6b4fed26
#
_cell.length_a   1.000
_cell.length_b   1.000
_cell.length_c   1.000
_cell.angle_alpha   90.00
_cell.angle_beta   90.00
_cell.angle_gamma   90.00
#
_symmetry.space_group_name_H-M   'P 1'
#
loop_
_entity.id
_entity.type
_entity.pdbx_description
1 polymer ?
#
loop_
_entity_poly.entity_id
_entity_poly.type
_entity_poly.pdbx_seq_one_letter_code
_entity_poly.pdbx_strand_id
1 'polypeptide(L)'
;LSQPLDDYFARIYADTAVSPQGKMLTLECGHEFFGDDNLLFGVDYPFGPDAGRYWLSEGIPEVEAMDVSDDVKQKIFADNVRDLLDL
;
A
#
# COMPACT_ATOMS: atom_id res chain seq x y z
N LEU A 1 20.92 17.64 -7.89
CA LEU A 1 20.37 17.11 -6.65
C LEU A 1 21.46 16.99 -5.60
N SER A 2 21.16 17.37 -4.35
CA SER A 2 22.13 17.33 -3.26
C SER A 2 22.30 15.94 -2.63
N GLN A 3 21.42 15.01 -2.96
CA GLN A 3 21.41 13.63 -2.44
C GLN A 3 21.22 12.65 -3.60
N PRO A 4 21.59 11.36 -3.43
CA PRO A 4 21.23 10.33 -4.39
C PRO A 4 19.72 10.30 -4.63
N LEU A 5 19.30 9.94 -5.85
CA LEU A 5 17.90 9.93 -6.25
C LEU A 5 17.07 9.01 -5.33
N ASP A 6 17.63 7.88 -4.94
CA ASP A 6 16.95 6.92 -4.06
C ASP A 6 16.57 7.53 -2.70
N ASP A 7 17.38 8.47 -2.18
CA ASP A 7 17.08 9.12 -0.92
C ASP A 7 15.82 10.01 -1.01
N TYR A 8 15.56 10.58 -2.17
CA TYR A 8 14.31 11.33 -2.40
C TYR A 8 13.11 10.39 -2.48
N PHE A 9 13.24 9.28 -3.21
CA PHE A 9 12.17 8.29 -3.30
C PHE A 9 11.84 7.66 -1.93
N ALA A 10 12.82 7.51 -1.06
CA ALA A 10 12.61 6.96 0.28
C ALA A 10 11.69 7.82 1.16
N ARG A 11 11.39 9.05 0.76
CA ARG A 11 10.46 9.95 1.47
C ARG A 11 9.05 9.89 0.93
N ILE A 12 8.81 9.13 -0.14
CA ILE A 12 7.50 9.03 -0.79
C ILE A 12 6.77 7.84 -0.20
N TYR A 13 5.50 8.04 0.12
CA TYR A 13 4.57 6.99 0.55
C TYR A 13 3.62 6.68 -0.60
N ALA A 14 3.15 5.45 -0.63
CA ALA A 14 2.15 5.01 -1.59
C ALA A 14 1.08 4.20 -0.86
N ASP A 15 -0.10 4.05 -1.48
CA ASP A 15 -1.13 3.21 -0.92
C ASP A 15 -1.38 1.96 -1.77
N THR A 16 -2.24 1.07 -1.26
CA THR A 16 -2.55 -0.21 -1.89
C THR A 16 -3.74 -0.13 -2.84
N ALA A 17 -4.22 1.06 -3.20
CA ALA A 17 -5.35 1.26 -4.09
C ALA A 17 -4.96 0.92 -5.53
N VAL A 18 -5.16 -0.34 -5.92
CA VAL A 18 -4.82 -0.85 -7.24
C VAL A 18 -6.04 -1.47 -7.92
N SER A 19 -6.02 -1.51 -9.25
CA SER A 19 -7.06 -2.16 -10.02
C SER A 19 -7.17 -3.65 -9.67
N PRO A 20 -8.40 -4.19 -9.60
CA PRO A 20 -8.59 -5.62 -9.32
C PRO A 20 -7.88 -6.57 -10.26
N GLN A 21 -7.66 -6.18 -11.53
CA GLN A 21 -6.94 -7.02 -12.48
C GLN A 21 -5.42 -6.90 -12.28
N GLY A 22 -4.76 -8.02 -12.06
CA GLY A 22 -3.30 -8.06 -11.87
C GLY A 22 -2.82 -7.43 -10.58
N LYS A 23 -3.70 -7.23 -9.65
CA LYS A 23 -3.49 -6.50 -8.41
C LYS A 23 -2.36 -7.04 -7.55
N MET A 24 -2.22 -8.37 -7.44
CA MET A 24 -1.17 -8.95 -6.61
C MET A 24 0.22 -8.62 -7.15
N LEU A 25 0.41 -8.72 -8.46
CA LEU A 25 1.67 -8.34 -9.09
C LEU A 25 1.97 -6.85 -8.88
N THR A 26 0.93 -6.01 -8.98
CA THR A 26 1.07 -4.57 -8.73
C THR A 26 1.41 -4.28 -7.28
N LEU A 27 0.76 -4.96 -6.33
CA LEU A 27 1.05 -4.81 -4.91
C LEU A 27 2.48 -5.24 -4.57
N GLU A 28 2.92 -6.37 -5.11
CA GLU A 28 4.28 -6.87 -4.89
C GLU A 28 5.33 -5.94 -5.48
N CYS A 29 5.08 -5.40 -6.67
CA CYS A 29 5.94 -4.41 -7.30
C CYS A 29 6.03 -3.14 -6.45
N GLY A 30 4.91 -2.63 -5.96
CA GLY A 30 4.87 -1.47 -5.09
C GLY A 30 5.60 -1.71 -3.78
N HIS A 31 5.39 -2.87 -3.17
CA HIS A 31 6.08 -3.24 -1.93
C HIS A 31 7.60 -3.33 -2.13
N GLU A 32 8.05 -3.93 -3.23
CA GLU A 32 9.48 -4.02 -3.56
C GLU A 32 10.11 -2.63 -3.71
N PHE A 33 9.39 -1.70 -4.34
CA PHE A 33 9.91 -0.34 -4.56
C PHE A 33 9.85 0.53 -3.30
N PHE A 34 8.71 0.57 -2.61
CA PHE A 34 8.50 1.45 -1.46
C PHE A 34 8.95 0.86 -0.13
N GLY A 35 9.05 -0.46 -0.04
CA GLY A 35 9.47 -1.17 1.17
C GLY A 35 8.36 -1.33 2.19
N ASP A 36 8.72 -1.85 3.36
CA ASP A 36 7.78 -2.20 4.42
C ASP A 36 7.15 -0.99 5.11
N ASP A 37 7.86 0.13 5.16
CA ASP A 37 7.50 1.26 6.01
C ASP A 37 6.73 2.36 5.28
N ASN A 38 6.76 2.38 3.95
CA ASN A 38 6.20 3.46 3.14
C ASN A 38 4.96 3.06 2.35
N LEU A 39 4.43 1.87 2.57
CA LEU A 39 3.21 1.39 1.93
C LEU A 39 2.04 1.48 2.92
N LEU A 40 0.96 2.12 2.52
CA LEU A 40 -0.21 2.38 3.35
C LEU A 40 -1.44 1.68 2.77
N PHE A 41 -2.33 1.19 3.63
CA PHE A 41 -3.59 0.63 3.16
C PHE A 41 -4.53 1.71 2.65
N GLY A 42 -5.05 1.53 1.44
CA GLY A 42 -6.06 2.40 0.85
C GLY A 42 -6.79 1.69 -0.29
N VAL A 43 -8.03 2.08 -0.56
CA VAL A 43 -8.88 1.46 -1.58
C VAL A 43 -9.53 2.47 -2.52
N ASP A 44 -9.17 3.75 -2.40
CA ASP A 44 -9.68 4.83 -3.24
C ASP A 44 -11.21 4.96 -3.20
N TYR A 45 -11.83 4.57 -2.09
CA TYR A 45 -13.28 4.69 -1.92
C TYR A 45 -13.69 6.18 -2.00
N PRO A 46 -14.77 6.54 -2.68
CA PRO A 46 -15.83 5.69 -3.28
C PRO A 46 -15.65 5.43 -4.79
N PHE A 47 -14.46 5.57 -5.32
CA PHE A 47 -14.18 5.34 -6.73
C PHE A 47 -14.10 3.85 -7.05
N GLY A 48 -14.24 3.51 -8.34
CA GLY A 48 -14.19 2.15 -8.80
C GLY A 48 -15.55 1.50 -8.99
N PRO A 49 -15.58 0.20 -9.37
CA PRO A 49 -16.83 -0.52 -9.64
C PRO A 49 -17.77 -0.55 -8.43
N ASP A 50 -19.06 -0.52 -8.70
CA ASP A 50 -20.13 -0.56 -7.68
C ASP A 50 -19.96 0.56 -6.63
N ALA A 51 -19.69 1.78 -7.09
CA ALA A 51 -19.48 2.95 -6.23
C ALA A 51 -18.38 2.74 -5.18
N GLY A 52 -17.32 2.01 -5.56
CA GLY A 52 -16.17 1.74 -4.70
C GLY A 52 -16.30 0.50 -3.81
N ARG A 53 -17.47 -0.14 -3.78
CA ARG A 53 -17.68 -1.30 -2.89
C ARG A 53 -16.80 -2.49 -3.26
N TYR A 54 -16.58 -2.69 -4.56
CA TYR A 54 -15.76 -3.82 -5.02
C TYR A 54 -14.32 -3.71 -4.50
N TRP A 55 -13.69 -2.56 -4.69
CA TRP A 55 -12.31 -2.38 -4.21
C TRP A 55 -12.24 -2.36 -2.68
N LEU A 56 -13.27 -1.80 -2.03
CA LEU A 56 -13.36 -1.81 -0.58
C LEU A 56 -13.43 -3.25 -0.03
N SER A 57 -14.24 -4.12 -0.64
CA SER A 57 -14.37 -5.51 -0.20
C SER A 57 -13.15 -6.36 -0.52
N GLU A 58 -12.42 -6.05 -1.61
CA GLU A 58 -11.27 -6.83 -2.04
C GLU A 58 -9.95 -6.34 -1.44
N GLY A 59 -9.88 -5.10 -0.98
CA GLY A 59 -8.62 -4.50 -0.54
C GLY A 59 -7.98 -5.21 0.64
N ILE A 60 -8.76 -5.56 1.66
CA ILE A 60 -8.23 -6.28 2.83
C ILE A 60 -7.75 -7.68 2.45
N PRO A 61 -8.57 -8.51 1.74
CA PRO A 61 -8.09 -9.82 1.31
C PRO A 61 -6.84 -9.78 0.44
N GLU A 62 -6.68 -8.75 -0.39
CA GLU A 62 -5.49 -8.60 -1.24
C GLU A 62 -4.23 -8.41 -0.43
N VAL A 63 -4.25 -7.52 0.55
CA VAL A 63 -3.09 -7.28 1.42
C VAL A 63 -2.82 -8.53 2.26
N GLU A 64 -3.87 -9.19 2.77
CA GLU A 64 -3.71 -10.44 3.53
C GLU A 64 -3.07 -11.56 2.70
N ALA A 65 -3.29 -11.57 1.39
CA ALA A 65 -2.74 -12.57 0.48
C ALA A 65 -1.30 -12.27 0.03
N MET A 66 -0.75 -11.11 0.35
CA MET A 66 0.64 -10.79 0.01
C MET A 66 1.61 -11.78 0.68
N ASP A 67 2.68 -12.13 -0.03
CA ASP A 67 3.75 -12.99 0.48
C ASP A 67 4.74 -12.19 1.32
N VAL A 68 4.27 -11.73 2.46
CA VAL A 68 5.05 -10.98 3.45
C VAL A 68 4.67 -11.45 4.84
N SER A 69 5.48 -11.12 5.85
CA SER A 69 5.18 -11.48 7.23
C SER A 69 3.93 -10.77 7.77
N ASP A 70 3.35 -11.32 8.82
CA ASP A 70 2.21 -10.70 9.50
C ASP A 70 2.58 -9.32 10.06
N ASP A 71 3.81 -9.12 10.52
CA ASP A 71 4.29 -7.83 10.98
C ASP A 71 4.29 -6.79 9.87
N VAL A 72 4.68 -7.17 8.66
CA VAL A 72 4.64 -6.27 7.49
C VAL A 72 3.19 -5.94 7.12
N LYS A 73 2.30 -6.93 7.16
CA LYS A 73 0.86 -6.68 6.91
C LYS A 73 0.29 -5.70 7.92
N GLN A 74 0.64 -5.83 9.20
CA GLN A 74 0.21 -4.90 10.24
C GLN A 74 0.75 -3.48 9.98
N LYS A 75 1.97 -3.36 9.53
CA LYS A 75 2.54 -2.07 9.12
C LYS A 75 1.73 -1.43 8.00
N ILE A 76 1.41 -2.20 6.96
CA ILE A 76 0.62 -1.70 5.82
C ILE A 76 -0.78 -1.27 6.28
N PHE A 77 -1.45 -2.08 7.11
CA PHE A 77 -2.81 -1.79 7.55
C PHE A 77 -2.91 -0.61 8.52
N ALA A 78 -1.93 -0.42 9.41
CA ALA A 78 -2.09 0.53 10.50
C ALA A 78 -0.81 1.25 10.92
N ASP A 79 0.30 0.54 11.13
CA ASP A 79 1.45 1.11 11.83
C ASP A 79 2.12 2.21 11.02
N ASN A 80 2.24 2.04 9.69
CA ASN A 80 2.88 3.03 8.84
C ASN A 80 2.13 4.37 8.83
N VAL A 81 0.80 4.34 8.75
CA VAL A 81 0.02 5.58 8.77
C VAL A 81 0.06 6.24 10.14
N ARG A 82 0.09 5.44 11.22
CA ARG A 82 0.27 6.00 12.57
C ARG A 82 1.59 6.70 12.71
N ASP A 83 2.67 6.11 12.22
CA ASP A 83 4.01 6.71 12.27
C ASP A 83 4.06 7.99 11.43
N LEU A 84 3.49 7.95 10.22
CA LEU A 84 3.45 9.11 9.33
C LEU A 84 2.69 10.29 9.95
N LEU A 85 1.57 10.03 10.62
CA LEU A 85 0.71 11.04 11.22
C LEU A 85 1.03 11.33 12.69
N ASP A 86 2.01 10.67 13.26
CA ASP A 86 2.45 10.83 14.66
C ASP A 86 1.31 10.54 15.65
N LEU A 87 0.60 9.44 15.43
CA LEU A 87 -0.52 9.02 16.28
C LEU A 87 -0.12 7.99 17.33
#